data_e4cb07bb3e177e72a93d65fd71ee70a6
#
_entry.id   e4cb07bb3e177e72a93d65fd71ee70a6
#
_cell.length_a   1.000
_cell.length_b   1.000
_cell.length_c   1.000
_cell.angle_alpha   90.00
_cell.angle_beta   90.00
_cell.angle_gamma   90.00
#
_symmetry.space_group_name_H-M   'P 1'
#
loop_
_entity.id
_entity.type
_entity.pdbx_description
1 polymer ?
#
loop_
_entity_poly.entity_id
_entity_poly.type
_entity_poly.pdbx_seq_one_letter_code
_entity_poly.pdbx_strand_id
1 'polypeptide(L)'
;MSNGRNSNNKLNAKIQILLVFAMVVLFGTSCERKDLYLRVDTTQISVEMYDVRLDLLWGIDWETEWQYTWNESAADFGTIGYTKPELIKGTIYNVDRYTGKRYSSFFKIFDSNGGRVSLTAGSVYDMLFYNFGTEYTSFYQSDDYETYTASTRMSTMTSWVRTRAESESSEMPDSTVNYVNYNQPDELFGSLAANLAISEDPSSYEKEYDEYGNISYIYKVDAALRPYSFIYLFQVVILNNNLDGKGNYVTGSKGFTITGLSQGVDLFTRKTFNNTIAVSTDEVKPLQNHDDVRLADGSTVDNADIFAARVLTWGLPGIVPIETTKAGTKAVELDKNYIGVGLNLRNGYTYTITKNITDQMHEKPAGGVITIYIDANEIPQEVIDQRPQSTGGGFNANVEDWANEYNAEITI
;
A
#
# COMPACT_ATOMS: atom_id res chain seq x y z
N MET A 1 -18.95 101.54 -34.10
CA MET A 1 -18.02 100.53 -33.67
C MET A 1 -18.70 99.58 -32.65
N SER A 2 -19.39 98.57 -33.08
CA SER A 2 -19.96 97.61 -32.13
C SER A 2 -20.46 96.33 -32.91
N ASN A 3 -19.58 95.51 -33.45
CA ASN A 3 -19.98 94.23 -34.06
C ASN A 3 -18.98 93.08 -33.92
N GLY A 4 -17.90 93.32 -33.09
CA GLY A 4 -16.87 92.24 -32.93
C GLY A 4 -17.01 91.31 -31.75
N ARG A 5 -17.87 91.57 -30.75
CA ARG A 5 -17.95 90.83 -29.49
C ARG A 5 -18.92 89.64 -29.52
N ASN A 6 -19.84 89.58 -30.47
CA ASN A 6 -20.90 88.54 -30.49
C ASN A 6 -20.51 87.25 -31.28
N SER A 7 -19.47 87.29 -32.08
CA SER A 7 -18.99 86.19 -32.86
C SER A 7 -18.17 85.19 -32.03
N ASN A 8 -17.31 85.70 -31.12
CA ASN A 8 -16.46 84.82 -30.31
C ASN A 8 -17.23 84.06 -29.22
N ASN A 9 -18.31 84.65 -28.69
CA ASN A 9 -19.14 83.96 -27.70
C ASN A 9 -19.94 82.76 -28.31
N LYS A 10 -20.36 82.85 -29.59
CA LYS A 10 -21.05 81.78 -30.31
C LYS A 10 -20.07 80.70 -30.71
N LEU A 11 -18.81 80.98 -30.98
CA LEU A 11 -17.78 80.03 -31.30
C LEU A 11 -17.36 79.25 -30.03
N ASN A 12 -17.17 79.92 -28.92
CA ASN A 12 -16.83 79.33 -27.63
C ASN A 12 -17.97 78.42 -27.13
N ALA A 13 -19.24 78.83 -27.30
CA ALA A 13 -20.38 77.98 -26.93
C ALA A 13 -20.47 76.66 -27.79
N LYS A 14 -20.16 76.76 -29.08
CA LYS A 14 -20.13 75.56 -29.97
C LYS A 14 -19.00 74.67 -29.63
N ILE A 15 -17.83 75.14 -29.27
CA ILE A 15 -16.67 74.37 -28.82
C ILE A 15 -16.97 73.71 -27.48
N GLN A 16 -17.61 74.38 -26.55
CA GLN A 16 -18.02 73.79 -25.27
C GLN A 16 -19.07 72.67 -25.46
N ILE A 17 -20.05 72.88 -26.35
CA ILE A 17 -21.03 71.82 -26.66
C ILE A 17 -20.37 70.63 -27.32
N LEU A 18 -19.40 70.82 -28.21
CA LEU A 18 -18.66 69.76 -28.87
C LEU A 18 -17.79 68.94 -27.88
N LEU A 19 -17.17 69.65 -26.92
CA LEU A 19 -16.36 69.09 -25.85
C LEU A 19 -17.25 68.22 -24.91
N VAL A 20 -18.42 68.75 -24.52
CA VAL A 20 -19.37 68.00 -23.69
C VAL A 20 -19.92 66.78 -24.44
N PHE A 21 -20.20 66.93 -25.73
CA PHE A 21 -20.65 65.77 -26.55
C PHE A 21 -19.56 64.72 -26.74
N ALA A 22 -18.31 65.16 -26.94
CA ALA A 22 -17.14 64.26 -26.97
C ALA A 22 -16.93 63.55 -25.67
N MET A 23 -17.06 64.22 -24.50
CA MET A 23 -17.03 63.59 -23.19
C MET A 23 -18.16 62.55 -23.00
N VAL A 24 -19.40 62.90 -23.37
CA VAL A 24 -20.53 61.98 -23.25
C VAL A 24 -20.31 60.74 -24.11
N VAL A 25 -19.75 60.88 -25.32
CA VAL A 25 -19.44 59.76 -26.20
C VAL A 25 -18.29 58.92 -25.63
N LEU A 26 -17.23 59.56 -25.07
CA LEU A 26 -16.11 58.86 -24.46
C LEU A 26 -16.50 58.14 -23.16
N PHE A 27 -17.40 58.68 -22.37
CA PHE A 27 -17.89 58.02 -21.16
C PHE A 27 -19.07 57.08 -21.43
N GLY A 28 -19.83 57.25 -22.50
CA GLY A 28 -20.94 56.40 -22.91
C GLY A 28 -20.49 55.07 -23.54
N THR A 29 -19.31 55.06 -24.17
CA THR A 29 -18.76 53.82 -24.77
C THR A 29 -17.87 53.03 -23.80
N SER A 30 -17.55 53.60 -22.62
CA SER A 30 -16.71 52.92 -21.61
C SER A 30 -17.49 52.07 -20.63
N CYS A 31 -18.79 52.01 -20.75
CA CYS A 31 -19.65 51.04 -20.05
C CYS A 31 -20.31 50.08 -21.05
N GLU A 32 -19.53 49.37 -21.86
CA GLU A 32 -19.86 47.98 -21.95
C GLU A 32 -19.73 47.44 -20.52
N ARG A 33 -20.83 47.41 -19.82
CA ARG A 33 -21.01 46.39 -18.81
C ARG A 33 -20.70 45.10 -19.57
N LYS A 34 -19.44 44.60 -19.48
CA LYS A 34 -19.31 43.15 -19.44
C LYS A 34 -20.42 42.76 -18.51
N ASP A 35 -21.47 42.15 -19.06
CA ASP A 35 -22.39 41.48 -18.23
C ASP A 35 -21.52 40.87 -17.16
N LEU A 36 -21.67 41.30 -15.92
CA LEU A 36 -21.35 40.46 -14.82
C LEU A 36 -22.10 39.19 -15.24
N TYR A 37 -21.43 38.33 -15.97
CA TYR A 37 -21.78 36.95 -15.97
C TYR A 37 -21.83 36.71 -14.49
N LEU A 38 -23.00 36.83 -13.96
CA LEU A 38 -23.37 36.10 -12.80
C LEU A 38 -22.88 34.71 -13.20
N ARG A 39 -21.72 34.32 -12.67
CA ARG A 39 -21.17 32.99 -12.75
C ARG A 39 -22.15 32.03 -12.08
N VAL A 40 -23.39 32.11 -12.44
CA VAL A 40 -24.47 31.21 -12.04
C VAL A 40 -24.47 30.03 -12.97
N ASP A 41 -23.90 30.15 -14.15
CA ASP A 41 -23.50 29.06 -15.00
C ASP A 41 -22.00 28.77 -14.81
N THR A 42 -21.61 28.39 -13.61
CA THR A 42 -20.44 27.53 -13.48
C THR A 42 -20.76 26.30 -14.31
N THR A 43 -20.24 26.29 -15.54
CA THR A 43 -20.36 25.12 -16.42
C THR A 43 -19.77 23.97 -15.64
N GLN A 44 -20.67 23.12 -15.12
CA GLN A 44 -20.22 21.94 -14.42
C GLN A 44 -19.76 20.96 -15.48
N ILE A 45 -18.52 20.57 -15.40
CA ILE A 45 -17.92 19.60 -16.29
C ILE A 45 -17.98 18.27 -15.59
N SER A 46 -18.69 17.34 -16.20
CA SER A 46 -18.70 15.96 -15.72
C SER A 46 -17.36 15.32 -16.02
N VAL A 47 -16.61 15.01 -14.97
CA VAL A 47 -15.40 14.20 -15.09
C VAL A 47 -15.82 12.73 -15.06
N GLU A 48 -15.59 12.03 -16.14
CA GLU A 48 -15.87 10.62 -16.26
C GLU A 48 -14.58 9.83 -16.11
N MET A 49 -14.57 8.91 -15.15
CA MET A 49 -13.51 7.93 -15.00
C MET A 49 -13.87 6.73 -15.88
N TYR A 50 -13.11 6.53 -16.94
CA TYR A 50 -13.15 5.32 -17.74
C TYR A 50 -12.05 4.36 -17.27
N ASP A 51 -12.41 3.08 -17.21
CA ASP A 51 -11.51 1.96 -16.89
C ASP A 51 -10.62 2.19 -15.66
N VAL A 52 -11.13 1.81 -14.52
CA VAL A 52 -10.29 1.53 -13.36
C VAL A 52 -9.40 0.33 -13.70
N ARG A 53 -8.25 0.63 -14.30
CA ARG A 53 -7.27 -0.37 -14.67
C ARG A 53 -6.37 -0.64 -13.47
N LEU A 54 -6.26 -1.92 -13.08
CA LEU A 54 -5.20 -2.36 -12.18
C LEU A 54 -3.91 -2.48 -12.99
N ASP A 55 -3.00 -1.55 -12.76
CA ASP A 55 -1.65 -1.61 -13.34
C ASP A 55 -0.75 -2.41 -12.38
N LEU A 56 -0.83 -3.73 -12.54
CA LEU A 56 -0.03 -4.67 -11.78
C LEU A 56 1.36 -4.74 -12.42
N LEU A 57 2.28 -3.89 -11.97
CA LEU A 57 3.68 -3.91 -12.38
C LEU A 57 4.43 -5.11 -11.73
N TRP A 58 3.96 -6.30 -11.99
CA TRP A 58 4.59 -7.50 -11.45
C TRP A 58 5.52 -8.14 -12.49
N GLY A 59 6.81 -7.97 -12.26
CA GLY A 59 7.85 -8.73 -12.94
C GLY A 59 8.23 -9.99 -12.15
N ILE A 60 7.31 -10.57 -11.39
CA ILE A 60 7.59 -11.79 -10.63
C ILE A 60 7.35 -12.97 -11.54
N ASP A 61 8.40 -13.71 -11.80
CA ASP A 61 8.33 -15.00 -12.45
C ASP A 61 7.93 -16.07 -11.42
N TRP A 62 6.64 -16.16 -11.18
CA TRP A 62 6.06 -17.12 -10.24
C TRP A 62 6.43 -18.56 -10.58
N GLU A 63 6.51 -18.88 -11.87
CA GLU A 63 6.74 -20.25 -12.33
C GLU A 63 8.17 -20.70 -12.02
N THR A 64 9.13 -19.79 -12.04
CA THR A 64 10.53 -20.12 -11.76
C THR A 64 10.92 -19.99 -10.29
N GLU A 65 10.30 -19.10 -9.52
CA GLU A 65 10.69 -18.84 -8.13
C GLU A 65 9.82 -19.59 -7.11
N TRP A 66 8.53 -19.77 -7.41
CA TRP A 66 7.59 -20.40 -6.50
C TRP A 66 7.57 -21.91 -6.67
N GLN A 67 7.93 -22.64 -5.64
CA GLN A 67 8.02 -24.10 -5.65
C GLN A 67 6.87 -24.79 -4.90
N TYR A 68 6.15 -24.04 -4.07
CA TYR A 68 4.96 -24.55 -3.43
C TYR A 68 3.83 -24.68 -4.46
N THR A 69 3.22 -25.88 -4.53
CA THR A 69 2.08 -26.09 -5.44
C THR A 69 0.86 -25.36 -4.92
N TRP A 70 0.47 -24.29 -5.61
CA TRP A 70 -0.71 -23.53 -5.27
C TRP A 70 -1.95 -24.20 -5.83
N ASN A 71 -2.88 -24.53 -4.95
CA ASN A 71 -4.17 -25.11 -5.34
C ASN A 71 -5.29 -24.10 -5.06
N GLU A 72 -5.62 -23.28 -6.05
CA GLU A 72 -6.70 -22.29 -5.95
C GLU A 72 -8.05 -22.94 -5.64
N SER A 73 -8.29 -24.16 -6.12
CA SER A 73 -9.54 -24.90 -5.89
C SER A 73 -9.67 -25.45 -4.46
N ALA A 74 -8.56 -25.64 -3.79
CA ALA A 74 -8.52 -26.13 -2.39
C ALA A 74 -8.61 -24.99 -1.36
N ALA A 75 -8.68 -23.74 -1.80
CA ALA A 75 -8.79 -22.53 -0.95
C ALA A 75 -7.69 -22.44 0.13
N ASP A 76 -6.46 -22.88 -0.18
CA ASP A 76 -5.38 -22.85 0.80
C ASP A 76 -5.04 -21.45 1.28
N PHE A 77 -4.84 -20.49 0.34
CA PHE A 77 -4.63 -19.08 0.63
C PHE A 77 -5.59 -18.17 -0.13
N GLY A 78 -6.58 -18.72 -0.85
CA GLY A 78 -7.38 -17.97 -1.80
C GLY A 78 -6.59 -17.63 -3.07
N THR A 79 -6.76 -16.43 -3.59
CA THR A 79 -6.05 -15.95 -4.79
C THR A 79 -4.61 -15.59 -4.43
N ILE A 80 -3.61 -16.09 -5.17
CA ILE A 80 -2.20 -15.68 -5.00
C ILE A 80 -2.04 -14.19 -5.27
N GLY A 81 -2.63 -13.74 -6.39
CA GLY A 81 -2.57 -12.35 -6.82
C GLY A 81 -3.49 -11.43 -6.04
N TYR A 82 -3.61 -10.22 -6.56
CA TYR A 82 -4.53 -9.23 -6.02
C TYR A 82 -5.96 -9.46 -6.51
N THR A 83 -6.90 -9.11 -5.63
CA THR A 83 -8.32 -9.09 -5.99
C THR A 83 -8.70 -7.69 -6.49
N LYS A 84 -9.40 -7.61 -7.63
CA LYS A 84 -9.88 -6.33 -8.15
C LYS A 84 -10.89 -5.73 -7.17
N PRO A 85 -10.69 -4.48 -6.68
CA PRO A 85 -11.63 -3.86 -5.76
C PRO A 85 -12.95 -3.55 -6.45
N GLU A 86 -14.06 -3.76 -5.75
CA GLU A 86 -15.41 -3.47 -6.26
C GLU A 86 -15.74 -1.97 -6.17
N LEU A 87 -15.31 -1.33 -5.10
CA LEU A 87 -15.60 0.07 -4.80
C LEU A 87 -14.31 0.88 -4.63
N ILE A 88 -14.32 2.08 -5.19
CA ILE A 88 -13.20 3.02 -5.17
C ILE A 88 -13.70 4.35 -4.64
N LYS A 89 -13.03 4.86 -3.64
CA LYS A 89 -13.23 6.21 -3.15
C LYS A 89 -12.33 7.17 -3.92
N GLY A 90 -12.94 8.15 -4.57
CA GLY A 90 -12.23 9.29 -5.11
C GLY A 90 -12.37 10.48 -4.16
N THR A 91 -11.28 10.90 -3.53
CA THR A 91 -11.22 12.14 -2.77
C THR A 91 -10.69 13.23 -3.67
N ILE A 92 -11.52 14.27 -3.88
CA ILE A 92 -11.26 15.37 -4.78
C ILE A 92 -10.89 16.59 -3.95
N TYR A 93 -9.70 17.13 -4.19
CA TYR A 93 -9.17 18.29 -3.51
C TYR A 93 -9.22 19.50 -4.42
N ASN A 94 -9.71 20.62 -3.89
CA ASN A 94 -9.54 21.91 -4.56
C ASN A 94 -8.11 22.38 -4.33
N VAL A 95 -7.43 22.78 -5.39
CA VAL A 95 -6.04 23.21 -5.38
C VAL A 95 -5.98 24.71 -5.70
N ASP A 96 -5.27 25.46 -4.88
CA ASP A 96 -4.98 26.86 -5.17
C ASP A 96 -4.02 26.94 -6.36
N ARG A 97 -4.45 27.60 -7.42
CA ARG A 97 -3.71 27.71 -8.69
C ARG A 97 -2.34 28.36 -8.57
N TYR A 98 -2.16 29.25 -7.58
CA TYR A 98 -0.94 30.02 -7.42
C TYR A 98 0.05 29.36 -6.48
N THR A 99 -0.45 28.75 -5.42
CA THR A 99 0.40 28.12 -4.39
C THR A 99 0.54 26.62 -4.57
N GLY A 100 -0.34 25.99 -5.34
CA GLY A 100 -0.41 24.53 -5.48
C GLY A 100 -0.91 23.80 -4.23
N LYS A 101 -1.38 24.54 -3.21
CA LYS A 101 -1.85 23.94 -1.97
C LYS A 101 -3.30 23.46 -2.08
N ARG A 102 -3.58 22.31 -1.50
CA ARG A 102 -4.93 21.82 -1.28
C ARG A 102 -5.57 22.59 -0.13
N TYR A 103 -6.83 23.00 -0.25
CA TYR A 103 -7.51 23.80 0.78
C TYR A 103 -8.89 23.29 1.17
N SER A 104 -9.45 22.39 0.41
CA SER A 104 -10.72 21.73 0.72
C SER A 104 -10.83 20.41 -0.02
N SER A 105 -11.67 19.52 0.47
CA SER A 105 -11.93 18.25 -0.21
C SER A 105 -13.39 17.84 -0.11
N PHE A 106 -13.82 17.04 -1.07
CA PHE A 106 -15.04 16.25 -1.01
C PHE A 106 -14.74 14.87 -1.61
N PHE A 107 -15.64 13.92 -1.47
CA PHE A 107 -15.40 12.58 -2.02
C PHE A 107 -16.62 12.06 -2.77
N LYS A 108 -16.34 11.11 -3.65
CA LYS A 108 -17.35 10.28 -4.31
C LYS A 108 -16.89 8.83 -4.33
N ILE A 109 -17.84 7.92 -4.25
CA ILE A 109 -17.61 6.50 -4.40
C ILE A 109 -17.93 6.12 -5.84
N PHE A 110 -17.03 5.39 -6.47
CA PHE A 110 -17.10 4.84 -7.80
C PHE A 110 -17.14 3.32 -7.71
N ASP A 111 -17.78 2.67 -8.66
CA ASP A 111 -17.63 1.24 -8.84
C ASP A 111 -16.35 0.90 -9.65
N SER A 112 -16.09 -0.37 -9.84
CA SER A 112 -14.91 -0.82 -10.59
C SER A 112 -14.95 -0.49 -12.08
N ASN A 113 -16.08 0.00 -12.62
CA ASN A 113 -16.24 0.43 -14.00
C ASN A 113 -16.08 1.94 -14.15
N GLY A 114 -15.86 2.65 -13.03
CA GLY A 114 -15.72 4.10 -13.01
C GLY A 114 -16.99 4.82 -12.59
N GLY A 115 -17.18 6.03 -13.10
CA GLY A 115 -18.34 6.89 -12.78
C GLY A 115 -18.04 8.35 -13.02
N ARG A 116 -19.00 9.22 -12.72
CA ARG A 116 -18.95 10.64 -13.01
C ARG A 116 -18.95 11.47 -11.75
N VAL A 117 -18.18 12.55 -11.74
CA VAL A 117 -18.24 13.62 -10.74
C VAL A 117 -18.30 14.96 -11.44
N SER A 118 -19.08 15.89 -10.91
CA SER A 118 -19.19 17.24 -11.46
C SER A 118 -18.15 18.15 -10.83
N LEU A 119 -17.34 18.79 -11.67
CA LEU A 119 -16.31 19.76 -11.25
C LEU A 119 -16.62 21.15 -11.82
N THR A 120 -16.09 22.18 -11.16
CA THR A 120 -16.27 23.57 -11.57
C THR A 120 -15.22 23.96 -12.61
N ALA A 121 -15.64 24.50 -13.73
CA ALA A 121 -14.78 25.07 -14.74
C ALA A 121 -13.91 26.20 -14.15
N GLY A 122 -12.69 26.37 -14.67
CA GLY A 122 -11.74 27.36 -14.21
C GLY A 122 -11.03 27.02 -12.91
N SER A 123 -11.29 25.86 -12.33
CA SER A 123 -10.66 25.39 -11.07
C SER A 123 -9.59 24.34 -11.35
N VAL A 124 -8.74 24.13 -10.35
CA VAL A 124 -7.71 23.06 -10.38
C VAL A 124 -8.02 22.07 -9.27
N TYR A 125 -7.87 20.80 -9.59
CA TYR A 125 -8.17 19.71 -8.65
C TYR A 125 -7.03 18.68 -8.62
N ASP A 126 -6.83 18.08 -7.44
CA ASP A 126 -6.17 16.79 -7.29
C ASP A 126 -7.23 15.74 -6.97
N MET A 127 -7.12 14.56 -7.59
CA MET A 127 -8.04 13.46 -7.34
C MET A 127 -7.24 12.25 -6.89
N LEU A 128 -7.44 11.85 -5.63
CA LEU A 128 -6.86 10.65 -5.04
C LEU A 128 -7.89 9.53 -5.05
N PHE A 129 -7.60 8.48 -5.80
CA PHE A 129 -8.42 7.27 -5.89
C PHE A 129 -7.80 6.15 -5.08
N TYR A 130 -8.60 5.44 -4.30
CA TYR A 130 -8.17 4.27 -3.54
C TYR A 130 -9.38 3.41 -3.17
N ASN A 131 -9.16 2.10 -3.00
CA ASN A 131 -10.19 1.22 -2.44
C ASN A 131 -10.29 1.42 -0.93
N PHE A 132 -11.48 1.16 -0.40
CA PHE A 132 -11.79 1.32 1.02
C PHE A 132 -12.65 0.14 1.50
N GLY A 133 -13.06 0.14 2.77
CA GLY A 133 -13.72 -1.00 3.38
C GLY A 133 -12.70 -1.98 3.96
N THR A 134 -11.60 -1.43 4.47
CA THR A 134 -10.48 -2.15 5.07
C THR A 134 -10.79 -2.56 6.50
N GLU A 135 -10.26 -3.72 6.94
CA GLU A 135 -10.40 -4.24 8.30
C GLU A 135 -9.22 -3.81 9.18
N TYR A 136 -8.00 -3.98 8.68
CA TYR A 136 -6.76 -3.74 9.43
C TYR A 136 -6.05 -2.43 9.06
N THR A 137 -6.41 -1.83 7.94
CA THR A 137 -5.84 -0.57 7.47
C THR A 137 -6.64 0.63 7.97
N SER A 138 -5.94 1.59 8.54
CA SER A 138 -6.48 2.87 9.00
C SER A 138 -5.98 4.00 8.13
N PHE A 139 -6.86 4.95 7.81
CA PHE A 139 -6.54 6.14 7.03
C PHE A 139 -6.51 7.38 7.91
N TYR A 140 -5.56 8.28 7.64
CA TYR A 140 -5.46 9.56 8.31
C TYR A 140 -5.14 10.66 7.29
N GLN A 141 -5.87 11.75 7.36
CA GLN A 141 -5.66 12.95 6.57
C GLN A 141 -5.31 14.10 7.51
N SER A 142 -4.25 14.88 7.18
CA SER A 142 -3.91 16.08 7.92
C SER A 142 -4.94 17.19 7.68
N ASP A 143 -5.10 18.09 8.67
CA ASP A 143 -6.06 19.19 8.60
C ASP A 143 -5.73 20.20 7.50
N ASP A 144 -4.46 20.30 7.11
CA ASP A 144 -3.96 21.16 6.03
C ASP A 144 -4.00 20.49 4.65
N TYR A 145 -4.50 19.26 4.55
CA TYR A 145 -4.58 18.44 3.32
C TYR A 145 -3.22 18.16 2.66
N GLU A 146 -2.11 18.31 3.36
CA GLU A 146 -0.77 18.05 2.80
C GLU A 146 -0.43 16.55 2.79
N THR A 147 -0.94 15.80 3.76
CA THR A 147 -0.70 14.36 3.86
C THR A 147 -2.01 13.56 3.91
N TYR A 148 -2.02 12.41 3.27
CA TYR A 148 -3.06 11.39 3.40
C TYR A 148 -2.41 10.02 3.47
N THR A 149 -2.52 9.38 4.61
CA THR A 149 -1.75 8.18 4.92
C THR A 149 -2.64 6.97 5.17
N ALA A 150 -2.09 5.80 4.88
CA ALA A 150 -2.64 4.50 5.27
C ALA A 150 -1.62 3.76 6.13
N SER A 151 -2.07 3.13 7.21
CA SER A 151 -1.22 2.38 8.13
C SER A 151 -1.96 1.21 8.77
N THR A 152 -1.22 0.21 9.22
CA THR A 152 -1.77 -0.94 9.94
C THR A 152 -1.83 -0.72 11.44
N ARG A 153 -2.71 -1.48 12.10
CA ARG A 153 -2.88 -1.48 13.55
C ARG A 153 -1.97 -2.52 14.18
N MET A 154 -1.61 -2.28 15.46
CA MET A 154 -0.86 -3.24 16.25
C MET A 154 -1.59 -4.59 16.33
N SER A 155 -0.81 -5.66 16.33
CA SER A 155 -1.27 -7.04 16.45
C SER A 155 -0.91 -7.63 17.81
N THR A 156 -1.74 -8.54 18.28
CA THR A 156 -1.47 -9.37 19.48
C THR A 156 -0.91 -10.74 19.11
N MET A 157 -0.62 -10.99 17.83
CA MET A 157 -0.05 -12.27 17.39
C MET A 157 1.32 -12.51 18.00
N THR A 158 1.67 -13.78 18.19
CA THR A 158 3.00 -14.18 18.67
C THR A 158 4.07 -13.81 17.67
N SER A 159 5.19 -13.25 18.15
CA SER A 159 6.39 -13.05 17.35
C SER A 159 7.30 -14.28 17.44
N TRP A 160 7.78 -14.72 16.27
CA TRP A 160 8.69 -15.87 16.13
C TRP A 160 10.13 -15.44 15.87
N VAL A 161 10.45 -14.13 15.93
CA VAL A 161 11.83 -13.66 15.77
C VAL A 161 12.55 -13.75 17.10
N ARG A 162 13.72 -14.40 17.11
CA ARG A 162 14.67 -14.37 18.21
C ARG A 162 15.70 -13.28 18.03
N THR A 163 16.10 -12.66 19.12
CA THR A 163 17.16 -11.66 19.15
C THR A 163 18.52 -12.30 19.45
N ARG A 164 19.59 -11.54 19.26
CA ARG A 164 20.95 -11.97 19.57
C ARG A 164 21.13 -12.31 21.06
N ALA A 165 20.39 -11.69 21.96
CA ALA A 165 20.41 -12.04 23.39
C ALA A 165 19.88 -13.43 23.70
N GLU A 166 19.03 -13.98 22.82
CA GLU A 166 18.43 -15.31 22.93
C GLU A 166 19.22 -16.36 22.14
N SER A 167 20.20 -15.92 21.33
CA SER A 167 21.07 -16.77 20.51
C SER A 167 22.45 -16.13 20.39
N GLU A 168 23.50 -16.95 20.40
CA GLU A 168 24.88 -16.49 20.19
C GLU A 168 25.19 -16.13 18.73
N SER A 169 24.26 -16.32 17.80
CA SER A 169 24.45 -16.06 16.38
C SER A 169 24.55 -14.56 16.08
N SER A 170 25.63 -14.16 15.40
CA SER A 170 25.83 -12.78 14.95
C SER A 170 24.87 -12.34 13.83
N GLU A 171 24.18 -13.29 13.20
CA GLU A 171 23.21 -13.04 12.13
C GLU A 171 21.82 -12.63 12.65
N MET A 172 21.59 -12.79 13.95
CA MET A 172 20.33 -12.44 14.59
C MET A 172 20.18 -10.92 14.78
N PRO A 173 18.93 -10.41 14.86
CA PRO A 173 18.69 -9.01 15.23
C PRO A 173 19.35 -8.65 16.55
N ASP A 174 19.85 -7.42 16.67
CA ASP A 174 20.35 -6.91 17.93
C ASP A 174 19.22 -6.92 18.97
N SER A 175 19.54 -7.31 20.22
CA SER A 175 18.59 -7.33 21.34
C SER A 175 18.02 -5.95 21.69
N THR A 176 18.66 -4.88 21.22
CA THR A 176 18.17 -3.51 21.41
C THR A 176 17.05 -3.14 20.42
N VAL A 177 16.90 -3.88 19.33
CA VAL A 177 15.84 -3.63 18.33
C VAL A 177 14.58 -4.35 18.77
N ASN A 178 13.62 -3.59 19.26
CA ASN A 178 12.31 -4.12 19.65
C ASN A 178 11.31 -3.86 18.53
N TYR A 179 11.01 -4.89 17.74
CA TYR A 179 9.99 -4.80 16.71
C TYR A 179 8.60 -4.99 17.32
N VAL A 180 7.78 -3.95 17.21
CA VAL A 180 6.36 -4.08 17.55
C VAL A 180 5.65 -4.83 16.44
N ASN A 181 4.83 -5.81 16.82
CA ASN A 181 4.09 -6.63 15.86
C ASN A 181 2.80 -5.92 15.42
N TYR A 182 2.55 -5.93 14.13
CA TYR A 182 1.39 -5.31 13.49
C TYR A 182 0.64 -6.32 12.63
N ASN A 183 -0.65 -6.06 12.39
CA ASN A 183 -1.43 -6.84 11.44
C ASN A 183 -0.92 -6.61 10.01
N GLN A 184 -1.16 -7.56 9.14
CA GLN A 184 -1.02 -7.36 7.71
C GLN A 184 -1.95 -6.22 7.26
N PRO A 185 -1.55 -5.36 6.31
CA PRO A 185 -2.49 -4.45 5.68
C PRO A 185 -3.52 -5.22 4.84
N ASP A 186 -4.64 -4.58 4.57
CA ASP A 186 -5.54 -5.04 3.51
C ASP A 186 -4.91 -4.79 2.13
N GLU A 187 -5.43 -5.42 1.10
CA GLU A 187 -5.08 -5.10 -0.28
C GLU A 187 -5.50 -3.67 -0.58
N LEU A 188 -4.52 -2.79 -0.72
CA LEU A 188 -4.74 -1.37 -0.99
C LEU A 188 -4.16 -0.98 -2.36
N PHE A 189 -5.01 -0.37 -3.15
CA PHE A 189 -4.66 0.21 -4.45
C PHE A 189 -4.98 1.68 -4.45
N GLY A 190 -4.25 2.44 -5.25
CA GLY A 190 -4.58 3.83 -5.44
C GLY A 190 -3.93 4.47 -6.66
N SER A 191 -4.40 5.67 -6.97
CA SER A 191 -3.91 6.51 -8.04
C SER A 191 -4.11 7.97 -7.67
N LEU A 192 -3.17 8.82 -8.04
CA LEU A 192 -3.28 10.27 -7.89
C LEU A 192 -3.25 10.92 -9.26
N ALA A 193 -4.36 11.57 -9.65
CA ALA A 193 -4.41 12.49 -10.76
C ALA A 193 -4.25 13.92 -10.20
N ALA A 194 -3.07 14.49 -10.36
CA ALA A 194 -2.74 15.78 -9.79
C ALA A 194 -2.82 16.90 -10.83
N ASN A 195 -3.08 18.13 -10.35
CA ASN A 195 -3.10 19.34 -11.16
C ASN A 195 -4.07 19.30 -12.35
N LEU A 196 -5.24 18.72 -12.15
CA LEU A 196 -6.31 18.71 -13.16
C LEU A 196 -6.89 20.11 -13.30
N ALA A 197 -6.45 20.84 -14.32
CA ALA A 197 -6.98 22.15 -14.64
C ALA A 197 -8.23 22.01 -15.50
N ILE A 198 -9.38 22.35 -14.93
CA ILE A 198 -10.65 22.29 -15.65
C ILE A 198 -10.83 23.60 -16.43
N SER A 199 -10.75 23.52 -17.78
CA SER A 199 -10.84 24.67 -18.67
C SER A 199 -12.22 25.35 -18.60
N GLU A 200 -12.26 26.66 -18.75
CA GLU A 200 -13.51 27.40 -18.95
C GLU A 200 -14.04 27.31 -20.39
N ASP A 201 -13.21 26.82 -21.33
CA ASP A 201 -13.60 26.69 -22.73
C ASP A 201 -14.32 25.36 -23.00
N PRO A 202 -15.64 25.37 -23.28
CA PRO A 202 -16.41 24.16 -23.53
C PRO A 202 -15.93 23.37 -24.77
N SER A 203 -15.20 24.02 -25.68
CA SER A 203 -14.68 23.34 -26.88
C SER A 203 -13.59 22.32 -26.56
N SER A 204 -13.01 22.39 -25.36
CA SER A 204 -11.96 21.48 -24.86
C SER A 204 -12.52 20.10 -24.45
N TYR A 205 -13.85 19.92 -24.46
CA TYR A 205 -14.51 18.75 -23.90
C TYR A 205 -15.37 18.02 -24.91
N GLU A 206 -15.51 16.73 -24.70
CA GLU A 206 -16.53 15.95 -25.41
C GLU A 206 -17.93 16.38 -24.95
N LYS A 207 -18.88 16.37 -25.86
CA LYS A 207 -20.28 16.74 -25.59
C LYS A 207 -21.13 15.50 -25.60
N GLU A 208 -21.87 15.31 -24.52
CA GLU A 208 -22.97 14.34 -24.48
C GLU A 208 -24.31 15.05 -24.37
N TYR A 209 -25.32 14.46 -24.97
CA TYR A 209 -26.67 14.95 -24.90
C TYR A 209 -27.51 13.94 -24.13
N ASP A 210 -28.29 14.41 -23.17
CA ASP A 210 -29.26 13.58 -22.49
C ASP A 210 -30.51 13.39 -23.36
N GLU A 211 -31.46 12.58 -22.92
CA GLU A 211 -32.74 12.33 -23.62
C GLU A 211 -33.60 13.58 -23.82
N TYR A 212 -33.34 14.66 -23.07
CA TYR A 212 -34.04 15.94 -23.16
C TYR A 212 -33.24 16.98 -23.99
N GLY A 213 -32.06 16.61 -24.51
CA GLY A 213 -31.20 17.47 -25.33
C GLY A 213 -30.32 18.42 -24.50
N ASN A 214 -30.23 18.27 -23.19
CA ASN A 214 -29.26 19.02 -22.37
C ASN A 214 -27.84 18.54 -22.66
N ILE A 215 -26.91 19.49 -22.69
CA ILE A 215 -25.51 19.21 -22.99
C ILE A 215 -24.75 19.00 -21.69
N SER A 216 -24.05 17.87 -21.58
CA SER A 216 -23.02 17.60 -20.60
C SER A 216 -21.64 17.67 -21.26
N TYR A 217 -20.71 18.37 -20.65
CA TYR A 217 -19.31 18.41 -21.10
C TYR A 217 -18.51 17.36 -20.33
N ILE A 218 -17.80 16.48 -21.04
CA ILE A 218 -17.11 15.35 -20.45
C ILE A 218 -15.59 15.54 -20.53
N TYR A 219 -14.94 15.44 -19.38
CA TYR A 219 -13.50 15.30 -19.26
C TYR A 219 -13.17 13.89 -18.75
N LYS A 220 -12.37 13.17 -19.51
CA LYS A 220 -12.00 11.79 -19.18
C LYS A 220 -10.72 11.78 -18.36
N VAL A 221 -10.76 11.12 -17.20
CA VAL A 221 -9.59 10.86 -16.37
C VAL A 221 -9.35 9.36 -16.35
N ASP A 222 -8.16 8.95 -16.76
CA ASP A 222 -7.71 7.57 -16.66
C ASP A 222 -7.09 7.35 -15.28
N ALA A 223 -7.74 6.55 -14.44
CA ALA A 223 -7.26 6.19 -13.11
C ALA A 223 -6.64 4.79 -13.12
N ALA A 224 -5.36 4.73 -13.42
CA ALA A 224 -4.60 3.50 -13.28
C ALA A 224 -4.27 3.25 -11.80
N LEU A 225 -5.02 2.36 -11.16
CA LEU A 225 -4.76 1.96 -9.77
C LEU A 225 -3.51 1.08 -9.69
N ARG A 226 -2.64 1.38 -8.74
CA ARG A 226 -1.42 0.63 -8.43
C ARG A 226 -1.46 0.14 -7.00
N PRO A 227 -0.86 -1.00 -6.67
CA PRO A 227 -0.80 -1.47 -5.31
C PRO A 227 0.01 -0.50 -4.42
N TYR A 228 -0.50 -0.25 -3.23
CA TYR A 228 0.19 0.39 -2.11
C TYR A 228 0.62 -0.62 -1.06
N SER A 229 -0.09 -1.76 -0.96
CA SER A 229 0.34 -2.93 -0.19
C SER A 229 0.88 -4.00 -1.14
N PHE A 230 1.91 -4.72 -0.71
CA PHE A 230 2.66 -5.65 -1.55
C PHE A 230 2.57 -7.07 -1.02
N ILE A 231 2.37 -8.02 -1.93
CA ILE A 231 2.30 -9.44 -1.61
C ILE A 231 3.71 -10.01 -1.64
N TYR A 232 4.09 -10.65 -0.53
CA TYR A 232 5.24 -11.54 -0.48
C TYR A 232 4.77 -12.96 -0.29
N LEU A 233 5.34 -13.89 -1.06
CA LEU A 233 5.18 -15.31 -0.87
C LEU A 233 6.44 -15.88 -0.22
N PHE A 234 6.32 -16.24 1.03
CA PHE A 234 7.40 -16.88 1.77
C PHE A 234 7.28 -18.38 1.62
N GLN A 235 8.36 -19.05 1.22
CA GLN A 235 8.49 -20.50 1.21
C GLN A 235 9.72 -20.91 2.01
N VAL A 236 9.48 -21.71 3.04
CA VAL A 236 10.50 -22.27 3.92
C VAL A 236 10.70 -23.73 3.57
N VAL A 237 11.84 -24.05 3.01
CA VAL A 237 12.23 -25.40 2.60
C VAL A 237 12.99 -26.07 3.73
N ILE A 238 12.48 -27.17 4.25
CA ILE A 238 13.14 -27.97 5.30
C ILE A 238 13.90 -29.10 4.66
N LEU A 239 15.21 -29.06 4.80
CA LEU A 239 16.12 -30.09 4.31
C LEU A 239 16.39 -31.12 5.41
N ASN A 240 16.71 -32.34 5.02
CA ASN A 240 17.11 -33.42 5.95
C ASN A 240 16.10 -33.70 7.08
N ASN A 241 14.80 -33.54 6.80
CA ASN A 241 13.75 -33.62 7.83
C ASN A 241 13.52 -35.02 8.42
N ASN A 242 14.11 -36.10 7.84
CA ASN A 242 13.94 -37.47 8.29
C ASN A 242 15.26 -38.22 8.38
N LEU A 243 16.24 -37.67 9.10
CA LEU A 243 17.60 -38.24 9.17
C LEU A 243 17.70 -39.53 9.96
N ASP A 244 16.87 -39.72 11.01
CA ASP A 244 16.93 -40.89 11.89
C ASP A 244 16.00 -42.00 11.47
N GLY A 245 15.26 -41.86 10.36
CA GLY A 245 14.32 -42.85 9.83
C GLY A 245 13.06 -43.07 10.69
N LYS A 246 12.84 -42.24 11.73
CA LYS A 246 11.67 -42.34 12.63
C LYS A 246 10.55 -41.37 12.26
N GLY A 247 10.59 -40.79 11.08
CA GLY A 247 9.69 -39.75 10.60
C GLY A 247 10.28 -38.35 10.72
N ASN A 248 9.56 -37.39 10.16
CA ASN A 248 10.04 -36.01 10.08
C ASN A 248 10.26 -35.38 11.46
N TYR A 249 11.37 -34.67 11.64
CA TYR A 249 11.64 -33.87 12.84
C TYR A 249 10.67 -32.74 12.98
N VAL A 250 10.46 -32.00 11.85
CA VAL A 250 9.52 -30.90 11.74
C VAL A 250 8.22 -31.41 11.13
N THR A 251 7.12 -31.27 11.83
CA THR A 251 5.80 -31.77 11.43
C THR A 251 4.84 -30.67 10.99
N GLY A 252 5.22 -29.41 11.17
CA GLY A 252 4.40 -28.27 10.81
C GLY A 252 5.05 -26.94 11.17
N SER A 253 4.32 -25.86 10.96
CA SER A 253 4.72 -24.52 11.40
C SER A 253 3.61 -23.89 12.24
N LYS A 254 4.01 -23.10 13.24
CA LYS A 254 3.11 -22.26 14.06
C LYS A 254 2.87 -20.90 13.45
N GLY A 255 3.77 -20.44 12.59
CA GLY A 255 3.68 -19.13 11.99
C GLY A 255 5.04 -18.58 11.59
N PHE A 256 4.97 -17.46 10.86
CA PHE A 256 6.13 -16.67 10.46
C PHE A 256 6.02 -15.26 11.04
N THR A 257 7.16 -14.66 11.35
CA THR A 257 7.28 -13.23 11.67
C THR A 257 8.34 -12.61 10.79
N ILE A 258 7.99 -11.57 10.07
CA ILE A 258 8.88 -10.83 9.19
C ILE A 258 9.12 -9.46 9.82
N THR A 259 10.39 -9.03 9.92
CA THR A 259 10.79 -7.75 10.52
C THR A 259 11.35 -6.79 9.48
N GLY A 260 11.55 -5.51 9.86
CA GLY A 260 12.13 -4.50 9.00
C GLY A 260 11.17 -4.00 7.92
N LEU A 261 9.87 -4.12 8.15
CA LEU A 261 8.81 -3.68 7.23
C LEU A 261 8.30 -2.28 7.61
N SER A 262 7.75 -1.54 6.67
CA SER A 262 7.10 -0.26 6.95
C SER A 262 5.74 -0.43 7.64
N GLN A 263 5.40 0.50 8.52
CA GLN A 263 4.09 0.55 9.18
C GLN A 263 2.97 1.08 8.28
N GLY A 264 3.30 1.84 7.24
CA GLY A 264 2.30 2.50 6.41
C GLY A 264 2.91 3.23 5.22
N VAL A 265 2.08 3.96 4.51
CA VAL A 265 2.40 4.67 3.27
C VAL A 265 1.68 6.00 3.21
N ASP A 266 2.31 7.01 2.63
CA ASP A 266 1.67 8.25 2.21
C ASP A 266 1.05 8.06 0.82
N LEU A 267 -0.26 8.30 0.70
CA LEU A 267 -1.01 8.01 -0.53
C LEU A 267 -0.76 9.04 -1.64
N PHE A 268 -0.31 10.25 -1.31
CA PHE A 268 0.03 11.24 -2.32
C PHE A 268 1.39 10.97 -2.95
N THR A 269 2.38 10.63 -2.12
CA THR A 269 3.77 10.43 -2.55
C THR A 269 4.11 8.97 -2.84
N ARG A 270 3.29 8.03 -2.39
CA ARG A 270 3.55 6.57 -2.38
C ARG A 270 4.77 6.17 -1.56
N LYS A 271 5.33 7.09 -0.81
CA LYS A 271 6.47 6.81 0.04
C LYS A 271 6.03 6.10 1.30
N THR A 272 6.69 5.00 1.61
CA THR A 272 6.49 4.24 2.84
C THR A 272 7.06 5.00 4.05
N PHE A 273 6.52 4.74 5.23
CA PHE A 273 7.02 5.35 6.46
C PHE A 273 8.43 4.86 6.80
N ASN A 274 9.18 5.68 7.55
CA ASN A 274 10.55 5.33 7.93
C ASN A 274 10.61 4.37 9.12
N ASN A 275 9.55 4.28 9.93
CA ASN A 275 9.51 3.42 11.10
C ASN A 275 9.28 1.96 10.71
N THR A 276 10.07 1.09 11.33
CA THR A 276 10.06 -0.34 11.10
C THR A 276 9.16 -1.08 12.08
N ILE A 277 8.48 -2.08 11.55
CA ILE A 277 7.59 -2.98 12.28
C ILE A 277 7.91 -4.43 11.98
N ALA A 278 7.28 -5.33 12.73
CA ALA A 278 7.15 -6.73 12.39
C ALA A 278 5.72 -7.06 11.96
N VAL A 279 5.58 -8.03 11.07
CA VAL A 279 4.29 -8.61 10.66
C VAL A 279 4.34 -10.11 10.89
N SER A 280 3.37 -10.65 11.60
CA SER A 280 3.24 -12.10 11.84
C SER A 280 2.05 -12.68 11.12
N THR A 281 2.18 -13.96 10.76
CA THR A 281 1.09 -14.78 10.23
C THR A 281 1.17 -16.19 10.80
N ASP A 282 0.02 -16.77 11.11
CA ASP A 282 -0.15 -18.19 11.45
C ASP A 282 -0.80 -19.01 10.32
N GLU A 283 -1.18 -18.32 9.24
CA GLU A 283 -1.68 -18.95 8.02
C GLU A 283 -0.54 -19.54 7.20
N VAL A 284 0.05 -20.61 7.69
CA VAL A 284 1.14 -21.32 7.04
C VAL A 284 0.66 -22.67 6.55
N LYS A 285 0.89 -22.96 5.29
CA LYS A 285 0.46 -24.20 4.62
C LYS A 285 1.63 -25.12 4.34
N PRO A 286 1.51 -26.41 4.70
CA PRO A 286 2.55 -27.39 4.44
C PRO A 286 2.38 -28.04 3.06
N LEU A 287 3.50 -28.32 2.39
CA LEU A 287 3.63 -29.25 1.30
C LEU A 287 4.74 -30.26 1.68
N GLN A 288 4.35 -31.50 1.91
CA GLN A 288 5.27 -32.52 2.41
C GLN A 288 5.80 -33.43 1.28
N ASN A 289 7.04 -33.89 1.43
CA ASN A 289 7.71 -34.82 0.53
C ASN A 289 7.67 -34.35 -0.94
N HIS A 290 7.97 -33.06 -1.17
CA HIS A 290 8.03 -32.51 -2.52
C HIS A 290 9.37 -32.87 -3.18
N ASP A 291 9.31 -33.37 -4.42
CA ASP A 291 10.48 -33.75 -5.21
C ASP A 291 10.94 -32.59 -6.09
N ASP A 292 12.17 -32.64 -6.59
CA ASP A 292 12.79 -31.65 -7.49
C ASP A 292 12.82 -30.22 -6.91
N VAL A 293 12.89 -30.08 -5.58
CA VAL A 293 13.00 -28.76 -4.94
C VAL A 293 14.35 -28.15 -5.24
N ARG A 294 14.35 -26.99 -5.92
CA ARG A 294 15.57 -26.27 -6.31
C ARG A 294 16.20 -25.58 -5.10
N LEU A 295 17.51 -25.70 -4.98
CA LEU A 295 18.33 -25.00 -4.01
C LEU A 295 18.91 -23.71 -4.60
N ALA A 296 19.48 -22.87 -3.72
CA ALA A 296 20.09 -21.60 -4.12
C ALA A 296 21.29 -21.78 -5.11
N ASP A 297 21.98 -22.91 -5.07
CA ASP A 297 23.08 -23.24 -5.97
C ASP A 297 22.64 -23.84 -7.31
N GLY A 298 21.31 -23.96 -7.54
CA GLY A 298 20.72 -24.51 -8.75
C GLY A 298 20.60 -26.04 -8.76
N SER A 299 21.08 -26.75 -7.71
CA SER A 299 20.83 -28.18 -7.54
C SER A 299 19.41 -28.46 -7.12
N THR A 300 18.97 -29.71 -7.18
CA THR A 300 17.65 -30.15 -6.70
C THR A 300 17.78 -31.18 -5.59
N VAL A 301 16.79 -31.22 -4.72
CA VAL A 301 16.63 -32.24 -3.68
C VAL A 301 15.22 -32.80 -3.72
N ASP A 302 15.11 -34.10 -3.44
CA ASP A 302 13.83 -34.81 -3.35
C ASP A 302 13.38 -34.94 -1.90
N ASN A 303 12.07 -35.15 -1.72
CA ASN A 303 11.44 -35.35 -0.42
C ASN A 303 11.66 -34.20 0.57
N ALA A 304 11.77 -32.96 0.09
CA ALA A 304 11.80 -31.79 0.95
C ALA A 304 10.39 -31.39 1.38
N ASP A 305 10.28 -30.88 2.60
CA ASP A 305 9.04 -30.28 3.08
C ASP A 305 9.09 -28.76 2.88
N ILE A 306 7.99 -28.18 2.39
CA ILE A 306 7.87 -26.75 2.19
C ILE A 306 6.74 -26.20 3.05
N PHE A 307 7.01 -25.16 3.82
CA PHE A 307 6.00 -24.38 4.54
C PHE A 307 5.86 -23.03 3.87
N ALA A 308 4.66 -22.70 3.42
CA ALA A 308 4.40 -21.51 2.64
C ALA A 308 3.40 -20.57 3.31
N ALA A 309 3.60 -19.27 3.13
CA ALA A 309 2.66 -18.24 3.57
C ALA A 309 2.60 -17.09 2.55
N ARG A 310 1.40 -16.56 2.35
CA ARG A 310 1.15 -15.30 1.64
C ARG A 310 1.04 -14.18 2.66
N VAL A 311 1.86 -13.16 2.54
CA VAL A 311 1.91 -12.04 3.49
C VAL A 311 1.78 -10.72 2.76
N LEU A 312 0.85 -9.89 3.19
CA LEU A 312 0.71 -8.51 2.74
C LEU A 312 1.50 -7.57 3.63
N THR A 313 2.19 -6.62 3.02
CA THR A 313 2.99 -5.61 3.72
C THR A 313 2.94 -4.27 2.98
N TRP A 314 3.35 -3.19 3.64
CA TRP A 314 3.60 -1.90 2.98
C TRP A 314 4.95 -1.85 2.22
N GLY A 315 5.71 -2.95 2.22
CA GLY A 315 7.06 -3.01 1.68
C GLY A 315 8.11 -2.50 2.66
N LEU A 316 9.27 -2.09 2.12
CA LEU A 316 10.41 -1.62 2.89
C LEU A 316 10.23 -0.15 3.32
N PRO A 317 10.83 0.28 4.47
CA PRO A 317 10.64 1.63 4.99
C PRO A 317 11.38 2.70 4.18
N GLY A 318 10.77 3.88 4.11
CA GLY A 318 11.40 5.10 3.59
C GLY A 318 11.58 5.19 2.07
N ILE A 319 10.99 4.30 1.30
CA ILE A 319 11.13 4.23 -0.16
C ILE A 319 9.78 4.42 -0.89
N VAL A 320 9.85 4.53 -2.22
CA VAL A 320 8.72 4.35 -3.14
C VAL A 320 8.92 2.98 -3.81
N PRO A 321 8.31 1.89 -3.32
CA PRO A 321 8.68 0.52 -3.67
C PRO A 321 8.70 0.24 -5.19
N ILE A 322 7.66 0.67 -5.91
CA ILE A 322 7.55 0.43 -7.37
C ILE A 322 8.62 1.18 -8.18
N GLU A 323 9.11 2.31 -7.69
CA GLU A 323 10.16 3.09 -8.38
C GLU A 323 11.55 2.55 -8.07
N THR A 324 11.72 1.93 -6.91
CA THR A 324 13.00 1.37 -6.45
C THR A 324 13.41 0.12 -7.23
N THR A 325 12.45 -0.61 -7.82
CA THR A 325 12.72 -1.77 -8.70
C THR A 325 13.37 -1.38 -10.05
N LYS A 326 13.35 -0.10 -10.42
CA LYS A 326 14.03 0.38 -11.62
C LYS A 326 15.51 0.53 -11.33
N ALA A 327 16.35 -0.25 -12.05
CA ALA A 327 17.78 -0.28 -11.89
C ALA A 327 18.40 1.14 -11.85
N GLY A 328 19.16 1.44 -10.78
CA GLY A 328 19.92 2.69 -10.63
C GLY A 328 19.50 3.57 -9.45
N THR A 329 18.50 3.23 -8.69
CA THR A 329 18.21 3.93 -7.42
C THR A 329 19.31 3.59 -6.43
N LYS A 330 20.05 4.59 -5.93
CA LYS A 330 21.03 4.40 -4.85
C LYS A 330 20.31 3.71 -3.70
N ALA A 331 20.86 2.58 -3.25
CA ALA A 331 20.37 1.90 -2.06
C ALA A 331 20.32 2.92 -0.91
N VAL A 332 19.13 3.26 -0.46
CA VAL A 332 18.94 3.86 0.85
C VAL A 332 19.46 2.80 1.82
N GLU A 333 20.21 3.17 2.85
CA GLU A 333 20.60 2.24 3.88
C GLU A 333 19.34 1.77 4.61
N LEU A 334 18.80 0.66 4.11
CA LEU A 334 17.56 0.08 4.60
C LEU A 334 17.88 -0.80 5.82
N ASP A 335 16.92 -0.86 6.74
CA ASP A 335 17.03 -1.74 7.90
C ASP A 335 17.11 -3.22 7.47
N LYS A 336 17.74 -4.03 8.32
CA LYS A 336 17.85 -5.46 8.08
C LYS A 336 16.47 -6.14 8.24
N ASN A 337 16.22 -7.09 7.35
CA ASN A 337 15.02 -7.90 7.38
C ASN A 337 15.33 -9.31 7.88
N TYR A 338 14.52 -9.79 8.80
CA TYR A 338 14.65 -11.14 9.34
C TYR A 338 13.31 -11.85 9.23
N ILE A 339 13.35 -13.16 9.07
CA ILE A 339 12.20 -14.02 9.24
C ILE A 339 12.42 -14.95 10.43
N GLY A 340 11.46 -14.94 11.37
CA GLY A 340 11.36 -15.93 12.43
C GLY A 340 10.34 -16.99 12.04
N VAL A 341 10.71 -18.25 12.12
CA VAL A 341 9.88 -19.39 11.76
C VAL A 341 9.64 -20.25 13.00
N GLY A 342 8.39 -20.34 13.43
CA GLY A 342 7.98 -21.25 14.52
C GLY A 342 7.71 -22.65 13.96
N LEU A 343 8.58 -23.61 14.28
CA LEU A 343 8.50 -24.99 13.78
C LEU A 343 7.86 -25.91 14.83
N ASN A 344 6.87 -26.68 14.44
CA ASN A 344 6.33 -27.77 15.26
C ASN A 344 7.20 -28.99 15.11
N LEU A 345 7.70 -29.53 16.21
CA LEU A 345 8.50 -30.73 16.22
C LEU A 345 7.65 -31.98 16.49
N ARG A 346 8.13 -33.15 16.06
CA ARG A 346 7.44 -34.47 16.26
C ARG A 346 7.21 -34.82 17.73
N ASN A 347 8.00 -34.25 18.65
CA ASN A 347 7.84 -34.42 20.11
C ASN A 347 6.82 -33.47 20.73
N GLY A 348 6.14 -32.64 19.92
CA GLY A 348 5.13 -31.68 20.37
C GLY A 348 5.65 -30.31 20.82
N TYR A 349 6.97 -30.13 20.87
CA TYR A 349 7.57 -28.82 21.15
C TYR A 349 7.54 -27.92 19.92
N THR A 350 7.66 -26.62 20.17
CA THR A 350 7.87 -25.62 19.12
C THR A 350 9.30 -25.10 19.22
N TYR A 351 10.00 -25.10 18.09
CA TYR A 351 11.34 -24.54 17.98
C TYR A 351 11.32 -23.34 17.02
N THR A 352 12.01 -22.27 17.35
CA THR A 352 12.04 -21.06 16.52
C THR A 352 13.40 -20.90 15.88
N ILE A 353 13.42 -20.73 14.57
CA ILE A 353 14.62 -20.38 13.80
C ILE A 353 14.43 -18.99 13.22
N THR A 354 15.47 -18.16 13.32
CA THR A 354 15.49 -16.83 12.69
C THR A 354 16.56 -16.81 11.60
N LYS A 355 16.19 -16.34 10.42
CA LYS A 355 17.08 -16.18 9.25
C LYS A 355 17.11 -14.74 8.78
N ASN A 356 18.28 -14.31 8.32
CA ASN A 356 18.45 -13.02 7.64
C ASN A 356 17.97 -13.15 6.19
N ILE A 357 17.02 -12.30 5.78
CA ILE A 357 16.44 -12.28 4.44
C ILE A 357 16.63 -10.93 3.75
N THR A 358 17.52 -10.10 4.29
CA THR A 358 17.72 -8.71 3.86
C THR A 358 17.94 -8.59 2.37
N ASP A 359 18.86 -9.37 1.81
CA ASP A 359 19.22 -9.26 0.39
C ASP A 359 18.02 -9.57 -0.52
N GLN A 360 17.30 -10.66 -0.25
CA GLN A 360 16.11 -11.01 -1.02
C GLN A 360 15.00 -9.95 -0.94
N MET A 361 14.78 -9.39 0.26
CA MET A 361 13.78 -8.33 0.45
C MET A 361 14.17 -7.05 -0.28
N HIS A 362 15.45 -6.66 -0.25
CA HIS A 362 15.95 -5.46 -0.93
C HIS A 362 15.95 -5.59 -2.45
N GLU A 363 16.12 -6.81 -2.98
CA GLU A 363 15.97 -7.08 -4.42
C GLU A 363 14.49 -7.00 -4.87
N LYS A 364 13.55 -7.23 -3.95
CA LYS A 364 12.11 -7.31 -4.24
C LYS A 364 11.29 -6.33 -3.39
N PRO A 365 11.57 -5.01 -3.45
CA PRO A 365 10.94 -4.03 -2.54
C PRO A 365 9.43 -3.87 -2.75
N ALA A 366 8.90 -4.29 -3.88
CA ALA A 366 7.47 -4.24 -4.24
C ALA A 366 6.79 -5.61 -4.22
N GLY A 367 7.29 -6.55 -3.42
CA GLY A 367 6.75 -7.89 -3.32
C GLY A 367 7.49 -8.92 -4.16
N GLY A 368 7.27 -10.19 -3.87
CA GLY A 368 7.91 -11.30 -4.58
C GLY A 368 7.95 -12.59 -3.79
N VAL A 369 8.65 -13.57 -4.33
CA VAL A 369 8.92 -14.84 -3.66
C VAL A 369 10.20 -14.74 -2.83
N ILE A 370 10.14 -15.10 -1.56
CA ILE A 370 11.26 -15.17 -0.63
C ILE A 370 11.43 -16.63 -0.21
N THR A 371 12.58 -17.21 -0.53
CA THR A 371 12.87 -18.61 -0.24
C THR A 371 13.87 -18.74 0.89
N ILE A 372 13.53 -19.52 1.89
CA ILE A 372 14.35 -19.77 3.08
C ILE A 372 14.66 -21.25 3.16
N TYR A 373 15.95 -21.59 3.29
CA TYR A 373 16.38 -22.96 3.49
C TYR A 373 16.74 -23.17 4.94
N ILE A 374 16.17 -24.21 5.54
CA ILE A 374 16.45 -24.65 6.92
C ILE A 374 16.88 -26.11 6.85
N ASP A 375 18.08 -26.40 7.29
CA ASP A 375 18.52 -27.78 7.52
C ASP A 375 17.99 -28.23 8.88
N ALA A 376 17.29 -29.35 8.94
CA ALA A 376 16.80 -29.89 10.21
C ALA A 376 17.92 -30.21 11.20
N ASN A 377 19.16 -30.36 10.73
CA ASN A 377 20.35 -30.48 11.58
C ASN A 377 20.67 -29.19 12.37
N GLU A 378 20.13 -28.05 11.99
CA GLU A 378 20.25 -26.80 12.76
C GLU A 378 19.46 -26.85 14.08
N ILE A 379 18.51 -27.80 14.19
CA ILE A 379 17.74 -28.00 15.42
C ILE A 379 18.58 -28.81 16.39
N PRO A 380 18.89 -28.27 17.60
CA PRO A 380 19.72 -29.00 18.56
C PRO A 380 19.12 -30.36 18.90
N GLN A 381 19.97 -31.39 18.94
CA GLN A 381 19.52 -32.77 19.17
C GLN A 381 18.82 -32.91 20.55
N GLU A 382 19.26 -32.16 21.55
CA GLU A 382 18.62 -32.11 22.86
C GLU A 382 17.18 -31.62 22.82
N VAL A 383 16.81 -30.75 21.85
CA VAL A 383 15.41 -30.30 21.66
C VAL A 383 14.59 -31.38 20.99
N ILE A 384 15.17 -32.11 20.01
CA ILE A 384 14.50 -33.20 19.29
C ILE A 384 14.25 -34.37 20.24
N ASP A 385 15.19 -34.65 21.14
CA ASP A 385 15.16 -35.81 22.07
C ASP A 385 14.38 -35.53 23.36
N GLN A 386 13.84 -34.30 23.54
CA GLN A 386 12.93 -34.01 24.65
C GLN A 386 11.74 -34.99 24.65
N ARG A 387 11.35 -35.39 25.86
CA ARG A 387 10.17 -36.28 26.00
C ARG A 387 8.94 -35.63 25.39
N PRO A 388 8.10 -36.38 24.65
CA PRO A 388 6.89 -35.82 24.09
C PRO A 388 6.03 -35.13 25.13
N GLN A 389 5.49 -33.96 24.80
CA GLN A 389 4.47 -33.32 25.63
C GLN A 389 3.24 -34.23 25.66
N SER A 390 2.80 -34.60 26.84
CA SER A 390 1.61 -35.42 26.97
C SER A 390 0.38 -34.57 26.61
N THR A 391 -0.31 -34.94 25.55
CA THR A 391 -1.59 -34.31 25.13
C THR A 391 -2.78 -34.81 25.96
N GLY A 392 -2.55 -35.68 26.93
CA GLY A 392 -3.59 -36.25 27.76
C GLY A 392 -3.66 -35.59 29.14
N GLY A 393 -4.86 -35.15 29.54
CA GLY A 393 -5.16 -34.62 30.86
C GLY A 393 -5.02 -35.64 32.01
N GLY A 394 -3.88 -36.32 32.08
CA GLY A 394 -3.50 -37.19 33.15
C GLY A 394 -2.30 -36.59 33.88
N PHE A 395 -2.38 -36.52 35.20
CA PHE A 395 -1.30 -36.13 36.09
C PHE A 395 -0.12 -37.07 35.88
N ASN A 396 0.84 -36.73 35.02
CA ASN A 396 2.15 -37.36 34.98
C ASN A 396 3.10 -36.52 35.84
N ALA A 397 2.94 -36.60 37.16
CA ALA A 397 3.97 -36.15 38.07
C ALA A 397 5.15 -37.14 37.95
N ASN A 398 6.20 -36.78 37.25
CA ASN A 398 7.43 -37.56 37.27
C ASN A 398 8.14 -37.21 38.59
N VAL A 399 8.26 -38.15 39.51
CA VAL A 399 8.82 -37.94 40.83
C VAL A 399 10.28 -37.49 40.77
N GLU A 400 10.97 -37.67 39.64
CA GLU A 400 12.33 -37.20 39.40
C GLU A 400 12.42 -35.70 39.19
N ASP A 401 11.36 -35.03 38.70
CA ASP A 401 11.33 -33.56 38.51
C ASP A 401 11.19 -32.79 39.84
N TRP A 402 10.84 -33.46 40.94
CA TRP A 402 10.75 -32.86 42.28
C TRP A 402 12.11 -32.69 42.97
N ALA A 403 13.18 -33.28 42.42
CA ALA A 403 14.53 -33.18 42.93
C ALA A 403 15.24 -31.90 42.46
N ASN A 404 14.76 -31.25 41.45
CA ASN A 404 15.22 -29.96 40.98
C ASN A 404 14.18 -28.91 41.35
N GLU A 405 14.50 -28.07 42.35
CA GLU A 405 13.66 -26.97 42.82
C GLU A 405 13.36 -25.98 41.68
N TYR A 406 12.36 -26.27 40.90
CA TYR A 406 11.73 -25.26 40.05
C TYR A 406 10.29 -25.01 40.57
N ASN A 407 10.06 -23.82 41.07
CA ASN A 407 8.77 -23.33 41.49
C ASN A 407 7.77 -23.39 40.31
N ALA A 408 7.03 -24.46 40.21
CA ALA A 408 5.83 -24.50 39.36
C ALA A 408 4.67 -23.97 40.23
N GLU A 409 4.22 -22.74 39.97
CA GLU A 409 2.94 -22.26 40.49
C GLU A 409 1.82 -23.13 39.90
N ILE A 410 1.18 -23.93 40.78
CA ILE A 410 -0.05 -24.65 40.43
C ILE A 410 -1.20 -23.65 40.62
N THR A 411 -1.74 -23.16 39.52
CA THR A 411 -3.04 -22.48 39.52
C THR A 411 -4.11 -23.57 39.42
N ILE A 412 -4.93 -23.68 40.46
CA ILE A 412 -6.11 -24.54 40.53
C ILE A 412 -7.30 -23.86 39.82
#